data_c6307cdfb86a3cf52c5fa4c40e9d4d67
#
_entry.id   c6307cdfb86a3cf52c5fa4c40e9d4d67
#
_cell.length_a   1.000
_cell.length_b   1.000
_cell.length_c   1.000
_cell.angle_alpha   90.00
_cell.angle_beta   90.00
_cell.angle_gamma   90.00
#
_symmetry.space_group_name_H-M   'P 1'
#
loop_
_entity.id
_entity.type
_entity.pdbx_description
1 polymer ?
#
loop_
_entity_poly.entity_id
_entity_poly.type
_entity_poly.pdbx_seq_one_letter_code
_entity_poly.pdbx_strand_id
1 'polypeptide(L)'
;ESGDAKIDASQKVLGFVGSMDTANINDFLVGYLEGIQYVDPEIKVMTSYVGSFEDVSKCMEMTTQLYNQGAQIVYAPASQSILGAATAAQNADKYLIACDQDLYSELAESDKDLAANVLSSSLKNVGESIYTAIEGWQNGEMSLDQDYTLGLDSGAVGLAKNENYK
;
A
#
# COMPACT_ATOMS: atom_id res chain seq x y z
N GLU A 1 -8.50 15.82 10.60
CA GLU A 1 -10.00 15.68 10.52
C GLU A 1 -10.40 16.00 9.08
N SER A 2 -10.51 14.99 8.23
CA SER A 2 -10.73 15.20 6.79
C SER A 2 -12.15 15.68 6.45
N GLY A 3 -13.12 15.50 7.34
CA GLY A 3 -14.54 15.70 7.01
C GLY A 3 -15.04 14.79 5.89
N ASP A 4 -14.29 13.76 5.52
CA ASP A 4 -14.63 12.79 4.49
C ASP A 4 -15.71 11.85 5.01
N ALA A 5 -16.84 11.75 4.27
CA ALA A 5 -17.97 10.94 4.65
C ALA A 5 -17.68 9.42 4.72
N LYS A 6 -16.64 8.95 4.03
CA LYS A 6 -16.22 7.54 4.04
C LYS A 6 -15.48 7.13 5.30
N ILE A 7 -14.91 8.10 6.06
CA ILE A 7 -14.10 7.85 7.25
C ILE A 7 -14.83 8.32 8.50
N ASP A 8 -15.06 7.39 9.42
CA ASP A 8 -15.45 7.70 10.78
C ASP A 8 -14.19 7.85 11.66
N ALA A 9 -13.78 9.08 11.91
CA ALA A 9 -12.58 9.39 12.70
C ALA A 9 -12.68 8.96 14.18
N SER A 10 -13.88 8.61 14.67
CA SER A 10 -14.06 8.05 16.01
C SER A 10 -13.62 6.58 16.08
N GLN A 11 -13.61 5.89 14.95
CA GLN A 11 -13.16 4.51 14.80
C GLN A 11 -11.65 4.50 14.54
N LYS A 12 -10.86 4.43 15.61
CA LYS A 12 -9.39 4.38 15.52
C LYS A 12 -8.90 2.97 15.13
N VAL A 13 -9.36 2.46 13.98
CA VAL A 13 -9.02 1.14 13.47
C VAL A 13 -8.62 1.21 12.01
N LEU A 14 -7.44 0.69 11.71
CA LEU A 14 -6.93 0.51 10.35
C LEU A 14 -6.67 -0.96 10.07
N GLY A 15 -6.53 -1.32 8.80
CA GLY A 15 -6.26 -2.69 8.37
C GLY A 15 -4.95 -2.83 7.60
N PHE A 16 -4.41 -4.03 7.63
CA PHE A 16 -3.30 -4.47 6.80
C PHE A 16 -3.61 -5.84 6.20
N VAL A 17 -3.47 -5.98 4.88
CA VAL A 17 -3.61 -7.27 4.18
C VAL A 17 -2.32 -7.55 3.41
N GLY A 18 -1.48 -8.43 3.94
CA GLY A 18 -0.28 -8.88 3.24
C GLY A 18 -0.57 -10.06 2.29
N SER A 19 0.16 -10.14 1.17
CA SER A 19 0.09 -11.31 0.28
C SER A 19 0.51 -12.61 0.98
N MET A 20 1.65 -12.59 1.65
CA MET A 20 2.26 -13.73 2.34
C MET A 20 2.82 -13.29 3.70
N ASP A 21 2.82 -14.20 4.67
CA ASP A 21 3.54 -13.98 5.94
C ASP A 21 5.04 -14.29 5.73
N THR A 22 5.76 -13.31 5.19
CA THR A 22 7.20 -13.38 4.89
C THR A 22 7.91 -12.11 5.35
N ALA A 23 9.22 -12.18 5.54
CA ALA A 23 10.00 -11.07 6.08
C ALA A 23 9.78 -9.76 5.30
N ASN A 24 9.91 -9.79 3.98
CA ASN A 24 9.76 -8.60 3.14
C ASN A 24 8.32 -8.03 3.11
N ILE A 25 7.28 -8.85 3.27
CA ILE A 25 5.91 -8.34 3.42
C ILE A 25 5.70 -7.76 4.83
N ASN A 26 6.34 -8.36 5.84
CA ASN A 26 6.30 -7.84 7.21
C ASN A 26 7.07 -6.53 7.38
N ASP A 27 8.09 -6.24 6.55
CA ASP A 27 8.75 -4.94 6.52
C ASP A 27 7.76 -3.80 6.17
N PHE A 28 6.82 -4.05 5.25
CA PHE A 28 5.73 -3.09 4.98
C PHE A 28 4.81 -2.90 6.20
N LEU A 29 4.50 -3.98 6.93
CA LEU A 29 3.71 -3.88 8.15
C LEU A 29 4.42 -3.08 9.25
N VAL A 30 5.72 -3.33 9.44
CA VAL A 30 6.52 -2.61 10.44
C VAL A 30 6.53 -1.11 10.15
N GLY A 31 6.86 -0.70 8.90
CA GLY A 31 6.86 0.69 8.52
C GLY A 31 5.47 1.36 8.65
N TYR A 32 4.40 0.61 8.34
CA TYR A 32 3.03 1.08 8.51
C TYR A 32 2.69 1.31 9.99
N LEU A 33 3.04 0.36 10.85
CA LEU A 33 2.83 0.48 12.31
C LEU A 33 3.63 1.63 12.92
N GLU A 34 4.89 1.79 12.55
CA GLU A 34 5.73 2.89 13.03
C GLU A 34 5.18 4.26 12.63
N GLY A 35 4.74 4.39 11.37
CA GLY A 35 4.10 5.61 10.89
C GLY A 35 2.80 5.94 11.64
N ILE A 36 1.97 4.94 11.90
CA ILE A 36 0.73 5.12 12.66
C ILE A 36 1.03 5.51 14.12
N GLN A 37 1.96 4.84 14.78
CA GLN A 37 2.35 5.16 16.15
C GLN A 37 2.94 6.56 16.29
N TYR A 38 3.64 7.03 15.27
CA TYR A 38 4.17 8.40 15.24
C TYR A 38 3.05 9.45 15.19
N VAL A 39 1.95 9.18 14.47
CA VAL A 39 0.83 10.12 14.29
C VAL A 39 -0.18 10.04 15.43
N ASP A 40 -0.65 8.83 15.75
CA ASP A 40 -1.62 8.56 16.81
C ASP A 40 -1.46 7.13 17.35
N PRO A 41 -0.83 6.95 18.52
CA PRO A 41 -0.58 5.64 19.11
C PRO A 41 -1.85 4.91 19.61
N GLU A 42 -3.01 5.57 19.61
CA GLU A 42 -4.27 4.93 19.97
C GLU A 42 -4.92 4.15 18.80
N ILE A 43 -4.45 4.38 17.57
CA ILE A 43 -4.95 3.66 16.40
C ILE A 43 -4.54 2.19 16.47
N LYS A 44 -5.52 1.31 16.32
CA LYS A 44 -5.32 -0.15 16.27
C LYS A 44 -5.20 -0.60 14.81
N VAL A 45 -4.26 -1.50 14.56
CA VAL A 45 -4.10 -2.13 13.25
C VAL A 45 -4.49 -3.59 13.34
N MET A 46 -5.43 -4.01 12.50
CA MET A 46 -5.78 -5.41 12.31
C MET A 46 -5.03 -5.95 11.11
N THR A 47 -4.46 -7.15 11.23
CA THR A 47 -3.62 -7.76 10.19
C THR A 47 -4.22 -9.06 9.68
N SER A 48 -4.08 -9.30 8.38
CA SER A 48 -4.44 -10.54 7.73
C SER A 48 -3.46 -10.85 6.59
N TYR A 49 -3.33 -12.12 6.22
CA TYR A 49 -2.48 -12.56 5.11
C TYR A 49 -3.28 -13.46 4.16
N VAL A 50 -3.18 -13.16 2.87
CA VAL A 50 -3.88 -13.92 1.82
C VAL A 50 -3.31 -15.34 1.72
N GLY A 51 -2.00 -15.49 1.92
CA GLY A 51 -1.27 -16.75 1.68
C GLY A 51 -1.05 -17.02 0.20
N SER A 52 -1.21 -16.01 -0.66
CA SER A 52 -0.99 -16.05 -2.11
C SER A 52 -0.69 -14.65 -2.63
N PHE A 53 0.10 -14.55 -3.71
CA PHE A 53 0.33 -13.31 -4.44
C PHE A 53 -0.75 -13.03 -5.51
N GLU A 54 -1.60 -14.01 -5.83
CA GLU A 54 -2.47 -13.99 -6.99
C GLU A 54 -3.96 -14.27 -6.68
N ASP A 55 -4.29 -14.75 -5.46
CA ASP A 55 -5.66 -15.09 -5.09
C ASP A 55 -6.50 -13.85 -4.80
N VAL A 56 -7.07 -13.27 -5.84
CA VAL A 56 -7.93 -12.08 -5.81
C VAL A 56 -9.17 -12.30 -4.91
N SER A 57 -9.79 -13.49 -5.01
CA SER A 57 -11.01 -13.81 -4.28
C SER A 57 -10.76 -13.84 -2.77
N LYS A 58 -9.68 -14.48 -2.36
CA LYS A 58 -9.29 -14.57 -0.96
C LYS A 58 -8.85 -13.22 -0.40
N CYS A 59 -8.13 -12.42 -1.19
CA CYS A 59 -7.77 -11.05 -0.81
C CYS A 59 -9.01 -10.18 -0.59
N MET A 60 -10.02 -10.29 -1.48
CA MET A 60 -11.30 -9.60 -1.32
C MET A 60 -12.01 -10.02 -0.03
N GLU A 61 -12.06 -11.32 0.27
CA GLU A 61 -12.66 -11.84 1.49
C GLU A 61 -11.98 -11.29 2.75
N MET A 62 -10.63 -11.39 2.82
CA MET A 62 -9.85 -10.91 3.95
C MET A 62 -10.02 -9.41 4.17
N THR A 63 -9.98 -8.62 3.10
CA THR A 63 -10.16 -7.18 3.16
C THR A 63 -11.58 -6.80 3.60
N THR A 64 -12.59 -7.50 3.08
CA THR A 64 -13.99 -7.31 3.50
C THR A 64 -14.17 -7.59 5.00
N GLN A 65 -13.54 -8.64 5.52
CA GLN A 65 -13.58 -8.95 6.95
C GLN A 65 -13.00 -7.82 7.80
N LEU A 66 -11.89 -7.20 7.39
CA LEU A 66 -11.31 -6.06 8.11
C LEU A 66 -12.24 -4.84 8.12
N TYR A 67 -12.86 -4.50 6.99
CA TYR A 67 -13.85 -3.41 6.95
C TYR A 67 -15.06 -3.70 7.84
N ASN A 68 -15.58 -4.92 7.83
CA ASN A 68 -16.69 -5.34 8.70
C ASN A 68 -16.33 -5.28 10.20
N GLN A 69 -15.06 -5.38 10.54
CA GLN A 69 -14.56 -5.25 11.90
C GLN A 69 -14.20 -3.80 12.28
N GLY A 70 -14.49 -2.83 11.39
CA GLY A 70 -14.37 -1.40 11.68
C GLY A 70 -13.15 -0.71 11.09
N ALA A 71 -12.31 -1.40 10.29
CA ALA A 71 -11.20 -0.75 9.61
C ALA A 71 -11.73 0.38 8.70
N GLN A 72 -11.16 1.56 8.81
CA GLN A 72 -11.54 2.71 8.01
C GLN A 72 -10.75 2.80 6.71
N ILE A 73 -9.50 2.37 6.74
CA ILE A 73 -8.59 2.27 5.61
C ILE A 73 -7.85 0.95 5.74
N VAL A 74 -7.61 0.26 4.64
CA VAL A 74 -6.77 -0.94 4.59
C VAL A 74 -5.54 -0.65 3.73
N TYR A 75 -4.36 -0.99 4.22
CA TYR A 75 -3.12 -1.03 3.44
C TYR A 75 -2.89 -2.45 2.95
N ALA A 76 -2.70 -2.63 1.65
CA ALA A 76 -2.62 -3.97 1.04
C ALA A 76 -1.37 -4.16 0.15
N PRO A 77 -0.21 -4.52 0.72
CA PRO A 77 0.92 -5.03 -0.07
C PRO A 77 0.62 -6.48 -0.50
N ALA A 78 -0.27 -6.62 -1.48
CA ALA A 78 -0.89 -7.88 -1.85
C ALA A 78 -0.56 -8.35 -3.28
N SER A 79 0.37 -7.68 -3.97
CA SER A 79 0.76 -7.99 -5.36
C SER A 79 -0.47 -8.03 -6.29
N GLN A 80 -0.57 -9.01 -7.19
CA GLN A 80 -1.70 -9.10 -8.14
C GLN A 80 -3.05 -9.32 -7.45
N SER A 81 -3.07 -9.92 -6.25
CA SER A 81 -4.32 -10.10 -5.49
C SER A 81 -4.93 -8.78 -4.99
N ILE A 82 -4.23 -7.64 -5.10
CA ILE A 82 -4.68 -6.31 -4.66
C ILE A 82 -6.01 -5.86 -5.30
N LEU A 83 -6.34 -6.36 -6.50
CA LEU A 83 -7.62 -6.04 -7.15
C LEU A 83 -8.82 -6.52 -6.31
N GLY A 84 -8.63 -7.61 -5.54
CA GLY A 84 -9.62 -8.05 -4.56
C GLY A 84 -9.79 -7.06 -3.42
N ALA A 85 -8.70 -6.49 -2.92
CA ALA A 85 -8.75 -5.46 -1.88
C ALA A 85 -9.42 -4.17 -2.39
N ALA A 86 -9.15 -3.78 -3.65
CA ALA A 86 -9.80 -2.62 -4.27
C ALA A 86 -11.32 -2.83 -4.41
N THR A 87 -11.74 -4.01 -4.87
CA THR A 87 -13.17 -4.38 -4.95
C THR A 87 -13.83 -4.39 -3.57
N ALA A 88 -13.16 -4.89 -2.54
CA ALA A 88 -13.67 -4.86 -1.16
C ALA A 88 -13.82 -3.44 -0.63
N ALA A 89 -12.86 -2.54 -0.94
CA ALA A 89 -12.91 -1.14 -0.57
C ALA A 89 -14.10 -0.42 -1.22
N GLN A 90 -14.33 -0.65 -2.52
CA GLN A 90 -15.48 -0.13 -3.25
C GLN A 90 -16.81 -0.61 -2.63
N ASN A 91 -16.94 -1.91 -2.40
CA ASN A 91 -18.15 -2.50 -1.83
C ASN A 91 -18.47 -2.00 -0.41
N ALA A 92 -17.44 -1.68 0.37
CA ALA A 92 -17.58 -1.16 1.74
C ALA A 92 -17.68 0.37 1.79
N ASP A 93 -17.55 1.07 0.67
CA ASP A 93 -17.40 2.54 0.58
C ASP A 93 -16.32 3.05 1.54
N LYS A 94 -15.15 2.42 1.51
CA LYS A 94 -13.97 2.70 2.32
C LYS A 94 -12.76 2.95 1.44
N TYR A 95 -11.60 3.23 2.04
CA TYR A 95 -10.37 3.49 1.31
C TYR A 95 -9.35 2.37 1.41
N LEU A 96 -8.63 2.19 0.30
CA LEU A 96 -7.48 1.33 0.16
C LEU A 96 -6.21 2.18 -0.01
N ILE A 97 -5.11 1.79 0.65
CA ILE A 97 -3.76 2.17 0.27
C ILE A 97 -3.15 0.97 -0.46
N ALA A 98 -2.73 1.19 -1.69
CA ALA A 98 -2.13 0.15 -2.52
C ALA A 98 -0.59 0.11 -2.37
N CYS A 99 0.07 -0.76 -3.13
CA CYS A 99 1.51 -0.98 -3.05
C CYS A 99 2.12 -1.18 -4.43
N ASP A 100 3.43 -0.93 -4.54
CA ASP A 100 4.33 -1.08 -5.67
C ASP A 100 4.10 -0.05 -6.79
N GLN A 101 2.91 0.08 -7.32
CA GLN A 101 2.56 0.97 -8.44
C GLN A 101 1.41 1.91 -8.06
N ASP A 102 1.20 2.98 -8.83
CA ASP A 102 0.03 3.85 -8.63
C ASP A 102 -1.24 3.19 -9.16
N LEU A 103 -1.87 2.40 -8.31
CA LEU A 103 -3.08 1.66 -8.63
C LEU A 103 -4.24 2.58 -9.03
N TYR A 104 -4.32 3.80 -8.47
CA TYR A 104 -5.34 4.76 -8.89
C TYR A 104 -5.22 5.09 -10.37
N SER A 105 -4.02 5.44 -10.83
CA SER A 105 -3.79 5.80 -12.24
C SER A 105 -4.04 4.62 -13.19
N GLU A 106 -3.68 3.40 -12.78
CA GLU A 106 -3.95 2.19 -13.57
C GLU A 106 -5.45 1.92 -13.72
N LEU A 107 -6.23 2.09 -12.65
CA LEU A 107 -7.67 1.84 -12.66
C LEU A 107 -8.47 2.98 -13.28
N ALA A 108 -8.02 4.23 -13.16
CA ALA A 108 -8.78 5.41 -13.61
C ALA A 108 -9.08 5.42 -15.12
N GLU A 109 -8.29 4.71 -15.92
CA GLU A 109 -8.52 4.56 -17.36
C GLU A 109 -9.62 3.53 -17.69
N SER A 110 -9.80 2.51 -16.84
CA SER A 110 -10.70 1.38 -17.10
C SER A 110 -11.91 1.34 -16.17
N ASP A 111 -11.75 1.72 -14.91
CA ASP A 111 -12.79 1.69 -13.86
C ASP A 111 -12.60 2.82 -12.85
N LYS A 112 -13.18 3.98 -13.17
CA LYS A 112 -13.09 5.18 -12.32
C LYS A 112 -13.75 5.01 -10.95
N ASP A 113 -14.80 4.21 -10.88
CA ASP A 113 -15.54 3.98 -9.63
C ASP A 113 -14.68 3.14 -8.68
N LEU A 114 -13.95 2.17 -9.20
CA LEU A 114 -12.98 1.39 -8.42
C LEU A 114 -11.79 2.26 -7.99
N ALA A 115 -11.24 3.06 -8.89
CA ALA A 115 -10.14 3.99 -8.62
C ALA A 115 -10.49 4.98 -7.49
N ALA A 116 -11.74 5.44 -7.40
CA ALA A 116 -12.20 6.41 -6.40
C ALA A 116 -12.05 5.93 -4.94
N ASN A 117 -11.80 4.64 -4.73
CA ASN A 117 -11.54 4.06 -3.42
C ASN A 117 -10.05 3.84 -3.12
N VAL A 118 -9.15 4.11 -4.09
CA VAL A 118 -7.70 4.04 -3.89
C VAL A 118 -7.19 5.40 -3.41
N LEU A 119 -6.87 5.51 -2.12
CA LEU A 119 -6.42 6.76 -1.50
C LEU A 119 -5.01 7.15 -1.96
N SER A 120 -4.12 6.17 -1.99
CA SER A 120 -2.71 6.33 -2.37
C SER A 120 -2.11 4.95 -2.65
N SER A 121 -0.83 4.93 -3.04
CA SER A 121 -0.02 3.72 -3.14
C SER A 121 1.37 4.00 -2.58
N SER A 122 1.93 3.07 -1.81
CA SER A 122 3.36 3.06 -1.54
C SER A 122 4.08 2.59 -2.80
N LEU A 123 4.91 3.46 -3.37
CA LEU A 123 5.57 3.21 -4.65
C LEU A 123 6.92 2.53 -4.44
N LYS A 124 7.21 1.57 -5.30
CA LYS A 124 8.53 0.95 -5.47
C LYS A 124 8.99 1.19 -6.91
N ASN A 125 9.80 2.23 -7.09
CA ASN A 125 10.27 2.71 -8.39
C ASN A 125 11.47 1.87 -8.85
N VAL A 126 11.22 0.65 -9.33
CA VAL A 126 12.26 -0.30 -9.76
C VAL A 126 13.10 0.29 -10.89
N GLY A 127 12.48 0.99 -11.84
CA GLY A 127 13.19 1.66 -12.93
C GLY A 127 14.20 2.68 -12.42
N GLU A 128 13.81 3.53 -11.46
CA GLU A 128 14.69 4.51 -10.82
C GLU A 128 15.83 3.85 -10.06
N SER A 129 15.54 2.76 -9.36
CA SER A 129 16.56 1.99 -8.64
C SER A 129 17.61 1.40 -9.57
N ILE A 130 17.19 0.86 -10.72
CA ILE A 130 18.11 0.32 -11.74
C ILE A 130 18.93 1.45 -12.38
N TYR A 131 18.27 2.57 -12.71
CA TYR A 131 18.96 3.73 -13.28
C TYR A 131 20.04 4.26 -12.32
N THR A 132 19.69 4.48 -11.06
CA THR A 132 20.62 4.94 -10.01
C THR A 132 21.80 3.98 -9.84
N ALA A 133 21.54 2.67 -9.86
CA ALA A 133 22.62 1.67 -9.74
C ALA A 133 23.59 1.69 -10.94
N ILE A 134 23.05 1.82 -12.17
CA ILE A 134 23.88 1.89 -13.38
C ILE A 134 24.70 3.18 -13.42
N GLU A 135 24.08 4.32 -13.13
CA GLU A 135 24.74 5.62 -13.12
C GLU A 135 25.84 5.68 -12.03
N GLY A 136 25.53 5.22 -10.81
CA GLY A 136 26.50 5.14 -9.72
C GLY A 136 27.67 4.20 -10.03
N TRP A 137 27.42 3.09 -10.75
CA TRP A 137 28.49 2.21 -11.22
C TRP A 137 29.37 2.90 -12.29
N GLN A 138 28.77 3.57 -13.26
CA GLN A 138 29.50 4.29 -14.31
C GLN A 138 30.39 5.41 -13.74
N ASN A 139 29.90 6.08 -12.69
CA ASN A 139 30.60 7.17 -12.03
C ASN A 139 31.64 6.67 -10.98
N GLY A 140 31.68 5.35 -10.71
CA GLY A 140 32.59 4.75 -9.73
C GLY A 140 32.15 4.95 -8.26
N GLU A 141 30.90 5.34 -8.05
CA GLU A 141 30.27 5.56 -6.73
C GLU A 141 29.66 4.28 -6.16
N MET A 142 29.25 3.36 -7.04
CA MET A 142 28.68 2.06 -6.69
C MET A 142 29.48 0.92 -7.31
N SER A 143 29.53 -0.22 -6.62
CA SER A 143 30.15 -1.46 -7.09
C SER A 143 29.07 -2.52 -7.32
N LEU A 144 29.19 -3.32 -8.38
CA LEU A 144 28.23 -4.36 -8.72
C LEU A 144 28.35 -5.63 -7.86
N ASP A 145 29.32 -5.69 -6.97
CA ASP A 145 29.58 -6.80 -6.05
C ASP A 145 29.09 -6.52 -4.61
N GLN A 146 28.30 -5.45 -4.41
CA GLN A 146 27.77 -5.05 -3.12
C GLN A 146 26.26 -4.86 -3.18
N ASP A 147 25.61 -5.06 -2.04
CA ASP A 147 24.20 -4.73 -1.85
C ASP A 147 24.05 -3.26 -1.42
N TYR A 148 23.09 -2.56 -2.01
CA TYR A 148 22.75 -1.18 -1.68
C TYR A 148 21.28 -1.07 -1.27
N THR A 149 21.02 -0.28 -0.26
CA THR A 149 19.66 0.11 0.12
C THR A 149 19.37 1.49 -0.45
N LEU A 150 18.39 1.56 -1.34
CA LEU A 150 17.90 2.81 -1.93
C LEU A 150 16.58 3.20 -1.26
N GLY A 151 16.49 4.45 -0.81
CA GLY A 151 15.35 4.96 -0.05
C GLY A 151 14.66 6.14 -0.73
N LEU A 152 14.01 6.96 0.09
CA LEU A 152 13.28 8.15 -0.37
C LEU A 152 14.17 9.17 -1.08
N ASP A 153 15.40 9.34 -0.60
CA ASP A 153 16.34 10.33 -1.13
C ASP A 153 16.75 10.03 -2.58
N SER A 154 16.76 8.75 -2.96
CA SER A 154 17.07 8.32 -4.32
C SER A 154 15.85 8.26 -5.24
N GLY A 155 14.64 8.51 -4.73
CA GLY A 155 13.41 8.31 -5.48
C GLY A 155 13.04 6.84 -5.72
N ALA A 156 13.78 5.88 -5.17
CA ALA A 156 13.53 4.45 -5.32
C ALA A 156 12.20 4.02 -4.69
N VAL A 157 11.75 4.72 -3.66
CA VAL A 157 10.45 4.53 -3.03
C VAL A 157 9.75 5.87 -2.86
N GLY A 158 8.42 5.85 -2.71
CA GLY A 158 7.64 7.07 -2.57
C GLY A 158 6.17 6.80 -2.28
N LEU A 159 5.36 7.85 -2.40
CA LEU A 159 3.90 7.77 -2.30
C LEU A 159 3.26 8.34 -3.57
N ALA A 160 2.25 7.65 -4.10
CA ALA A 160 1.44 8.16 -5.17
C ALA A 160 0.59 9.34 -4.68
N LYS A 161 0.74 10.48 -5.35
CA LYS A 161 -0.05 11.71 -5.09
C LYS A 161 -1.11 11.87 -6.16
N ASN A 162 -2.09 10.98 -6.12
CA ASN A 162 -3.23 10.99 -7.01
C ASN A 162 -4.33 11.97 -6.56
N GLU A 163 -5.47 12.03 -7.25
CA GLU A 163 -6.56 12.98 -6.98
C GLU A 163 -7.23 12.76 -5.61
N ASN A 164 -7.14 11.56 -5.04
CA ASN A 164 -7.70 11.22 -3.72
C ASN A 164 -6.73 11.56 -2.58
N TYR A 165 -5.43 11.75 -2.89
CA TYR A 165 -4.41 12.13 -1.92
C TYR A 165 -4.48 13.63 -1.62
N LYS A 166 -5.08 13.99 -0.49
CA LYS A 166 -5.26 15.40 -0.06
C LYS A 166 -4.61 15.67 1.28
#